data_be4807f34e441d210a939d795510a8d1
#
_entry.id   be4807f34e441d210a939d795510a8d1
#
_cell.length_a   1.000
_cell.length_b   1.000
_cell.length_c   1.000
_cell.angle_alpha   90.00
_cell.angle_beta   90.00
_cell.angle_gamma   90.00
#
_symmetry.space_group_name_H-M   'P 1'
#
loop_
_entity.id
_entity.type
_entity.pdbx_description
1 polymer ?
#
loop_
_entity_poly.entity_id
_entity_poly.type
_entity_poly.pdbx_seq_one_letter_code
_entity_poly.pdbx_strand_id
1 'polypeptide(L)'
;MATILYIHGFLSAPQSRKAQQTQAWLAEHYPDISFVCPQLSSYPKQAKATLDALIHAMEGEDIFAIGSSLGGFWATYLVENKHVNKAVLVNPAVIPHTRFTEFIGRPIKSYYTEEEFTLTQNDIDELCALSVDTITQHDRYWIMVQKGDETLDYRLAVE
;
A
#
# COMPACT_ATOMS: atom_id res chain seq x y z
N MET A 1 -8.60 -15.28 -14.23
CA MET A 1 -7.14 -15.32 -13.94
C MET A 1 -6.90 -14.51 -12.68
N ALA A 2 -5.98 -14.94 -11.83
CA ALA A 2 -5.70 -14.23 -10.58
C ALA A 2 -4.45 -13.36 -10.70
N THR A 3 -4.50 -12.20 -10.09
CA THR A 3 -3.37 -11.25 -10.05
C THR A 3 -3.06 -10.87 -8.61
N ILE A 4 -1.78 -10.89 -8.26
CA ILE A 4 -1.28 -10.32 -7.01
C ILE A 4 -0.83 -8.89 -7.29
N LEU A 5 -1.48 -7.94 -6.65
CA LEU A 5 -1.11 -6.52 -6.65
C LEU A 5 -0.30 -6.22 -5.41
N TYR A 6 0.99 -6.00 -5.57
CA TYR A 6 1.88 -5.62 -4.47
C TYR A 6 1.96 -4.10 -4.38
N ILE A 7 1.66 -3.56 -3.22
CA ILE A 7 1.66 -2.12 -2.96
C ILE A 7 2.77 -1.79 -1.97
N HIS A 8 3.82 -1.13 -2.46
CA HIS A 8 5.00 -0.80 -1.67
C HIS A 8 4.74 0.34 -0.67
N GLY A 9 5.65 0.51 0.28
CA GLY A 9 5.58 1.56 1.29
C GLY A 9 5.98 2.94 0.79
N PHE A 10 5.88 3.92 1.69
CA PHE A 10 6.28 5.30 1.46
C PHE A 10 7.78 5.36 1.14
N LEU A 11 8.16 6.13 0.12
CA LEU A 11 9.52 6.28 -0.40
C LEU A 11 10.15 4.99 -0.92
N SER A 12 9.39 3.92 -1.03
CA SER A 12 9.83 2.63 -1.53
C SER A 12 9.61 2.50 -3.05
N ALA A 13 9.77 1.31 -3.57
CA ALA A 13 9.68 1.05 -5.01
C ALA A 13 9.45 -0.45 -5.27
N PRO A 14 9.09 -0.83 -6.52
CA PRO A 14 9.02 -2.23 -6.92
C PRO A 14 10.33 -2.99 -6.74
N GLN A 15 11.47 -2.30 -6.71
CA GLN A 15 12.79 -2.87 -6.49
C GLN A 15 13.06 -3.23 -5.02
N SER A 16 12.13 -2.94 -4.11
CA SER A 16 12.30 -3.26 -2.70
C SER A 16 12.49 -4.76 -2.48
N ARG A 17 13.22 -5.11 -1.41
CA ARG A 17 13.55 -6.50 -1.11
C ARG A 17 12.30 -7.38 -0.97
N LYS A 18 11.31 -6.91 -0.23
CA LYS A 18 10.07 -7.68 -0.02
C LYS A 18 9.29 -7.89 -1.32
N ALA A 19 9.21 -6.88 -2.17
CA ALA A 19 8.54 -6.99 -3.47
C ALA A 19 9.26 -8.00 -4.36
N GLN A 20 10.58 -7.92 -4.44
CA GLN A 20 11.39 -8.85 -5.25
C GLN A 20 11.32 -10.28 -4.74
N GLN A 21 11.37 -10.49 -3.44
CA GLN A 21 11.22 -11.82 -2.84
C GLN A 21 9.84 -12.41 -3.10
N THR A 22 8.79 -11.62 -3.00
CA THR A 22 7.42 -12.05 -3.27
C THR A 22 7.27 -12.44 -4.74
N GLN A 23 7.77 -11.63 -5.66
CA GLN A 23 7.73 -11.90 -7.09
C GLN A 23 8.45 -13.20 -7.44
N ALA A 24 9.67 -13.38 -6.93
CA ALA A 24 10.47 -14.58 -7.19
C ALA A 24 9.78 -15.83 -6.65
N TRP A 25 9.24 -15.78 -5.45
CA TRP A 25 8.52 -16.90 -4.85
C TRP A 25 7.28 -17.29 -5.65
N LEU A 26 6.51 -16.31 -6.09
CA LEU A 26 5.33 -16.56 -6.94
C LEU A 26 5.71 -17.18 -8.29
N ALA A 27 6.75 -16.68 -8.92
CA ALA A 27 7.21 -17.20 -10.19
C ALA A 27 7.64 -18.66 -10.09
N GLU A 28 8.21 -19.07 -8.96
CA GLU A 28 8.63 -20.44 -8.71
C GLU A 28 7.47 -21.38 -8.39
N HIS A 29 6.53 -20.94 -7.54
CA HIS A 29 5.50 -21.81 -6.98
C HIS A 29 4.15 -21.71 -7.69
N TYR A 30 3.82 -20.54 -8.25
CA TYR A 30 2.54 -20.25 -8.88
C TYR A 30 2.73 -19.44 -10.16
N PRO A 31 3.37 -20.02 -11.19
CA PRO A 31 3.73 -19.27 -12.41
C PRO A 31 2.53 -18.74 -13.20
N ASP A 32 1.35 -19.29 -12.99
CA ASP A 32 0.11 -18.85 -13.65
C ASP A 32 -0.52 -17.62 -13.03
N ILE A 33 -0.05 -17.20 -11.84
CA ILE A 33 -0.53 -16.00 -11.17
C ILE A 33 0.30 -14.80 -11.62
N SER A 34 -0.38 -13.76 -12.10
CA SER A 34 0.28 -12.52 -12.48
C SER A 34 0.71 -11.72 -11.24
N PHE A 35 1.88 -11.09 -11.31
CA PHE A 35 2.38 -10.21 -10.27
C PHE A 35 2.52 -8.80 -10.82
N VAL A 36 1.88 -7.83 -10.17
CA VAL A 36 1.93 -6.41 -10.54
C VAL A 36 2.37 -5.59 -9.33
N CYS A 37 3.43 -4.82 -9.48
CA CYS A 37 3.91 -3.91 -8.45
C CYS A 37 4.19 -2.54 -9.09
N PRO A 38 3.21 -1.63 -9.08
CA PRO A 38 3.40 -0.31 -9.66
C PRO A 38 4.33 0.55 -8.81
N GLN A 39 5.08 1.44 -9.44
CA GLN A 39 5.76 2.52 -8.75
C GLN A 39 4.72 3.56 -8.34
N LEU A 40 4.53 3.77 -7.05
CA LEU A 40 3.60 4.76 -6.54
C LEU A 40 4.30 6.06 -6.18
N SER A 41 3.67 7.18 -6.54
CA SER A 41 4.09 8.51 -6.09
C SER A 41 3.93 8.65 -4.58
N SER A 42 4.76 9.47 -3.96
CA SER A 42 4.59 9.86 -2.56
C SER A 42 3.45 10.87 -2.36
N TYR A 43 2.92 11.44 -3.44
CA TYR A 43 1.76 12.32 -3.39
C TYR A 43 0.47 11.49 -3.44
N PRO A 44 -0.40 11.57 -2.42
CA PRO A 44 -1.58 10.69 -2.30
C PRO A 44 -2.50 10.72 -3.50
N LYS A 45 -2.76 11.89 -4.06
CA LYS A 45 -3.63 12.03 -5.21
C LYS A 45 -3.11 11.28 -6.44
N GLN A 46 -1.79 11.35 -6.66
CA GLN A 46 -1.14 10.64 -7.77
C GLN A 46 -1.11 9.14 -7.53
N ALA A 47 -0.83 8.70 -6.31
CA ALA A 47 -0.85 7.29 -5.94
C ALA A 47 -2.25 6.69 -6.12
N LYS A 48 -3.28 7.39 -5.67
CA LYS A 48 -4.67 6.99 -5.87
C LYS A 48 -5.01 6.85 -7.36
N ALA A 49 -4.63 7.84 -8.18
CA ALA A 49 -4.89 7.80 -9.62
C ALA A 49 -4.21 6.61 -10.29
N THR A 50 -2.99 6.27 -9.91
CA THR A 50 -2.26 5.10 -10.42
C THR A 50 -2.99 3.81 -10.05
N LEU A 51 -3.42 3.67 -8.81
CA LEU A 51 -4.15 2.47 -8.36
C LEU A 51 -5.51 2.35 -9.03
N ASP A 52 -6.26 3.43 -9.11
CA ASP A 52 -7.57 3.42 -9.77
C ASP A 52 -7.47 3.04 -11.25
N ALA A 53 -6.45 3.54 -11.95
CA ALA A 53 -6.20 3.19 -13.35
C ALA A 53 -5.84 1.71 -13.52
N LEU A 54 -5.03 1.15 -12.62
CA LEU A 54 -4.68 -0.27 -12.64
C LEU A 54 -5.90 -1.16 -12.38
N ILE A 55 -6.71 -0.82 -11.41
CA ILE A 55 -7.94 -1.57 -11.10
C ILE A 55 -8.88 -1.55 -12.30
N HIS A 56 -9.04 -0.40 -12.94
CA HIS A 56 -9.87 -0.30 -14.15
C HIS A 56 -9.33 -1.17 -15.29
N ALA A 57 -8.01 -1.21 -15.48
CA ALA A 57 -7.37 -2.03 -16.51
C ALA A 57 -7.50 -3.55 -16.23
N MET A 58 -7.68 -3.94 -14.97
CA MET A 58 -7.82 -5.33 -14.54
C MET A 58 -9.27 -5.70 -14.22
N GLU A 59 -10.24 -4.95 -14.73
CA GLU A 59 -11.65 -5.21 -14.49
C GLU A 59 -12.04 -6.62 -14.96
N GLY A 60 -12.73 -7.36 -14.11
CA GLY A 60 -13.12 -8.75 -14.37
C GLY A 60 -12.11 -9.80 -13.93
N GLU A 61 -10.94 -9.40 -13.45
CA GLU A 61 -9.95 -10.31 -12.87
C GLU A 61 -10.14 -10.47 -11.35
N ASP A 62 -9.68 -11.60 -10.81
CA ASP A 62 -9.54 -11.76 -9.37
C ASP A 62 -8.26 -11.09 -8.91
N ILE A 63 -8.38 -10.08 -8.07
CA ILE A 63 -7.25 -9.30 -7.57
C ILE A 63 -7.07 -9.51 -6.08
N PHE A 64 -5.85 -9.88 -5.68
CA PHE A 64 -5.45 -10.01 -4.29
C PHE A 64 -4.31 -9.02 -4.03
N ALA A 65 -4.43 -8.21 -2.99
CA ALA A 65 -3.43 -7.20 -2.68
C ALA A 65 -2.48 -7.67 -1.56
N ILE A 66 -1.21 -7.30 -1.67
CA ILE A 66 -0.24 -7.36 -0.57
C ILE A 66 0.24 -5.94 -0.35
N GLY A 67 -0.07 -5.37 0.81
CA GLY A 67 0.31 -4.01 1.15
C GLY A 67 1.33 -3.97 2.29
N SER A 68 2.47 -3.35 2.07
CA SER A 68 3.53 -3.18 3.07
C SER A 68 3.59 -1.72 3.54
N SER A 69 3.54 -1.50 4.85
CA SER A 69 3.58 -0.17 5.48
C SER A 69 2.47 0.74 4.94
N LEU A 70 2.78 1.85 4.28
CA LEU A 70 1.76 2.70 3.62
C LEU A 70 0.97 1.94 2.55
N GLY A 71 1.58 0.93 1.93
CA GLY A 71 0.87 0.03 1.01
C GLY A 71 -0.28 -0.71 1.68
N GLY A 72 -0.21 -0.96 2.98
CA GLY A 72 -1.32 -1.51 3.76
C GLY A 72 -2.51 -0.56 3.85
N PHE A 73 -2.26 0.73 3.99
CA PHE A 73 -3.29 1.76 3.92
C PHE A 73 -4.02 1.73 2.56
N TRP A 74 -3.27 1.68 1.46
CA TRP A 74 -3.84 1.60 0.11
C TRP A 74 -4.59 0.29 -0.13
N ALA A 75 -4.06 -0.83 0.35
CA ALA A 75 -4.73 -2.12 0.23
C ALA A 75 -6.09 -2.11 0.97
N THR A 76 -6.14 -1.52 2.14
CA THR A 76 -7.38 -1.33 2.92
C THR A 76 -8.39 -0.48 2.13
N TYR A 77 -7.94 0.64 1.58
CA TYR A 77 -8.77 1.47 0.71
C TYR A 77 -9.39 0.66 -0.43
N LEU A 78 -8.57 -0.17 -1.10
CA LEU A 78 -9.04 -0.97 -2.23
C LEU A 78 -10.05 -2.06 -1.82
N VAL A 79 -9.83 -2.74 -0.69
CA VAL A 79 -10.75 -3.77 -0.20
C VAL A 79 -12.09 -3.17 0.20
N GLU A 80 -12.07 -2.09 0.99
CA GLU A 80 -13.32 -1.46 1.49
C GLU A 80 -14.14 -0.82 0.37
N ASN A 81 -13.49 -0.37 -0.70
CA ASN A 81 -14.17 0.12 -1.90
C ASN A 81 -14.47 -1.00 -2.92
N LYS A 82 -14.28 -2.26 -2.55
CA LYS A 82 -14.60 -3.45 -3.34
C LYS A 82 -13.85 -3.56 -4.67
N HIS A 83 -12.66 -2.99 -4.74
CA HIS A 83 -11.79 -3.06 -5.91
C HIS A 83 -10.90 -4.31 -5.94
N VAL A 84 -10.62 -4.91 -4.78
CA VAL A 84 -9.85 -6.15 -4.66
C VAL A 84 -10.60 -7.15 -3.79
N ASN A 85 -10.31 -8.44 -4.01
CA ASN A 85 -11.02 -9.52 -3.33
C ASN A 85 -10.58 -9.68 -1.87
N LYS A 86 -9.27 -9.75 -1.66
CA LYS A 86 -8.66 -9.93 -0.32
C LYS A 86 -7.31 -9.24 -0.27
N ALA A 87 -6.82 -8.97 0.94
CA ALA A 87 -5.52 -8.34 1.14
C ALA A 87 -4.74 -8.97 2.29
N VAL A 88 -3.43 -9.04 2.13
CA VAL A 88 -2.46 -9.29 3.19
C VAL A 88 -1.81 -7.95 3.53
N LEU A 89 -1.87 -7.55 4.79
CA LEU A 89 -1.29 -6.31 5.28
C LEU A 89 -0.04 -6.64 6.11
N VAL A 90 1.10 -6.16 5.66
CA VAL A 90 2.39 -6.39 6.32
C VAL A 90 2.83 -5.10 7.02
N ASN A 91 2.83 -5.09 8.35
CA ASN A 91 3.13 -3.92 9.17
C ASN A 91 2.43 -2.66 8.62
N PRO A 92 1.09 -2.66 8.50
CA PRO A 92 0.38 -1.61 7.79
C PRO A 92 0.39 -0.27 8.53
N ALA A 93 0.44 0.83 7.77
CA ALA A 93 0.14 2.16 8.28
C ALA A 93 -1.39 2.33 8.27
N VAL A 94 -2.00 2.44 9.45
CA VAL A 94 -3.46 2.50 9.60
C VAL A 94 -3.98 3.93 9.53
N ILE A 95 -3.27 4.85 10.20
CA ILE A 95 -3.62 6.28 10.23
C ILE A 95 -2.40 7.12 9.80
N PRO A 96 -1.94 7.00 8.54
CA PRO A 96 -0.69 7.61 8.09
C PRO A 96 -0.70 9.13 8.14
N HIS A 97 -1.86 9.76 7.99
CA HIS A 97 -1.99 11.22 8.01
C HIS A 97 -1.53 11.85 9.33
N THR A 98 -1.66 11.16 10.46
CA THR A 98 -1.22 11.69 11.75
C THR A 98 0.30 11.77 11.85
N ARG A 99 1.01 10.87 11.20
CA ARG A 99 2.47 10.79 11.22
C ARG A 99 3.12 11.67 10.16
N PHE A 100 2.51 11.76 9.00
CA PHE A 100 3.08 12.49 7.86
C PHE A 100 3.08 14.00 8.04
N THR A 101 2.37 14.53 9.01
CA THR A 101 2.44 15.95 9.36
C THR A 101 3.86 16.41 9.70
N GLU A 102 4.70 15.50 10.21
CA GLU A 102 6.11 15.78 10.53
C GLU A 102 6.95 16.08 9.29
N PHE A 103 6.50 15.65 8.12
CA PHE A 103 7.24 15.81 6.87
C PHE A 103 6.81 17.02 6.05
N ILE A 104 5.80 17.77 6.48
CA ILE A 104 5.29 18.94 5.73
C ILE A 104 6.41 19.94 5.55
N GLY A 105 6.61 20.37 4.28
CA GLY A 105 7.59 21.39 3.91
C GLY A 105 9.04 20.93 3.90
N ARG A 106 9.32 19.68 4.21
CA ARG A 106 10.68 19.11 4.16
C ARG A 106 10.88 18.32 2.87
N PRO A 107 11.93 18.59 2.09
CA PRO A 107 12.28 17.73 0.97
C PRO A 107 12.65 16.34 1.47
N ILE A 108 12.00 15.31 0.92
CA ILE A 108 12.23 13.91 1.28
C ILE A 108 12.62 13.16 0.02
N LYS A 109 13.67 12.36 0.11
CA LYS A 109 14.18 11.59 -1.02
C LYS A 109 13.72 10.14 -0.96
N SER A 110 13.37 9.57 -2.11
CA SER A 110 13.10 8.15 -2.25
C SER A 110 14.34 7.32 -1.88
N TYR A 111 14.12 6.12 -1.32
CA TYR A 111 15.21 5.19 -1.01
C TYR A 111 15.81 4.54 -2.27
N TYR A 112 15.09 4.49 -3.36
CA TYR A 112 15.45 3.73 -4.57
C TYR A 112 15.62 4.59 -5.82
N THR A 113 15.21 5.86 -5.79
CA THR A 113 15.30 6.79 -6.93
C THR A 113 15.90 8.12 -6.48
N GLU A 114 16.25 8.96 -7.44
CA GLU A 114 16.76 10.32 -7.17
C GLU A 114 15.63 11.35 -6.96
N GLU A 115 14.38 10.93 -6.98
CA GLU A 115 13.24 11.82 -6.81
C GLU A 115 13.13 12.36 -5.39
N GLU A 116 12.87 13.66 -5.30
CA GLU A 116 12.55 14.34 -4.05
C GLU A 116 11.09 14.73 -4.02
N PHE A 117 10.50 14.67 -2.82
CA PHE A 117 9.11 15.03 -2.58
C PHE A 117 9.04 16.07 -1.48
N THR A 118 8.09 17.00 -1.61
CA THR A 118 7.76 17.94 -0.54
C THR A 118 6.26 17.88 -0.29
N LEU A 119 5.87 17.30 0.83
CA LEU A 119 4.47 17.16 1.20
C LEU A 119 3.95 18.50 1.73
N THR A 120 2.68 18.77 1.43
CA THR A 120 1.94 19.93 1.90
C THR A 120 0.80 19.50 2.84
N GLN A 121 0.18 20.45 3.53
CA GLN A 121 -1.01 20.16 4.33
C GLN A 121 -2.13 19.56 3.46
N ASN A 122 -2.26 20.00 2.22
CA ASN A 122 -3.26 19.45 1.30
C ASN A 122 -3.04 17.94 1.04
N ASP A 123 -1.79 17.50 0.93
CA ASP A 123 -1.47 16.07 0.77
C ASP A 123 -1.92 15.26 1.99
N ILE A 124 -1.73 15.81 3.19
CA ILE A 124 -2.17 15.17 4.44
C ILE A 124 -3.70 15.11 4.50
N ASP A 125 -4.37 16.18 4.10
CA ASP A 125 -5.84 16.24 4.06
C ASP A 125 -6.41 15.21 3.07
N GLU A 126 -5.76 15.02 1.94
CA GLU A 126 -6.12 13.99 0.94
C GLU A 126 -5.99 12.58 1.51
N LEU A 127 -4.91 12.28 2.23
CA LEU A 127 -4.76 11.00 2.92
C LEU A 127 -5.85 10.79 3.97
N CYS A 128 -6.13 11.82 4.76
CA CYS A 128 -7.17 11.76 5.78
C CYS A 128 -8.55 11.47 5.16
N ALA A 129 -8.86 12.10 4.05
CA ALA A 129 -10.13 11.90 3.34
C ALA A 129 -10.29 10.48 2.80
N LEU A 130 -9.19 9.78 2.51
CA LEU A 130 -9.18 8.40 2.02
C LEU A 130 -9.09 7.37 3.14
N SER A 131 -8.91 7.80 4.39
CA SER A 131 -8.85 6.90 5.54
C SER A 131 -10.16 6.12 5.72
N VAL A 132 -10.01 4.85 6.05
CA VAL A 132 -11.14 3.97 6.36
C VAL A 132 -11.34 3.97 7.87
N ASP A 133 -12.40 4.59 8.34
CA ASP A 133 -12.69 4.71 9.78
C ASP A 133 -13.20 3.40 10.38
N THR A 134 -13.91 2.61 9.58
CA THR A 134 -14.49 1.35 10.02
C THR A 134 -14.28 0.27 8.96
N ILE A 135 -13.67 -0.84 9.37
CA ILE A 135 -13.54 -2.02 8.52
C ILE A 135 -14.88 -2.74 8.45
N THR A 136 -15.37 -2.99 7.26
CA THR A 136 -16.63 -3.71 7.02
C THR A 136 -16.43 -5.10 6.44
N GLN A 137 -15.26 -5.36 5.83
CA GLN A 137 -14.95 -6.62 5.14
C GLN A 137 -13.92 -7.44 5.94
N HIS A 138 -14.21 -7.70 7.22
CA HIS A 138 -13.27 -8.32 8.18
C HIS A 138 -12.67 -9.65 7.69
N ASP A 139 -13.41 -10.45 6.99
CA ASP A 139 -13.01 -11.76 6.48
C ASP A 139 -12.07 -11.69 5.25
N ARG A 140 -11.81 -10.50 4.75
CA ARG A 140 -10.98 -10.28 3.56
C ARG A 140 -9.56 -9.86 3.88
N TYR A 141 -9.17 -9.80 5.16
CA TYR A 141 -7.85 -9.35 5.59
C TYR A 141 -7.06 -10.44 6.29
N TRP A 142 -5.76 -10.46 6.01
CA TRP A 142 -4.77 -11.17 6.82
C TRP A 142 -3.71 -10.15 7.23
N ILE A 143 -3.57 -9.93 8.53
CA ILE A 143 -2.66 -8.91 9.07
C ILE A 143 -1.43 -9.58 9.66
N MET A 144 -0.25 -9.13 9.23
CA MET A 144 1.05 -9.58 9.73
C MET A 144 1.78 -8.39 10.35
N VAL A 145 1.99 -8.42 11.67
CA VAL A 145 2.61 -7.32 12.40
C VAL A 145 3.81 -7.79 13.21
N GLN A 146 4.77 -6.88 13.42
CA GLN A 146 5.92 -7.08 14.29
C GLN A 146 5.80 -6.19 15.52
N LYS A 147 5.89 -6.78 16.70
CA LYS A 147 5.86 -6.04 17.97
C LYS A 147 7.04 -5.11 18.15
N GLY A 148 8.18 -5.44 17.54
CA GLY A 148 9.40 -4.62 17.59
C GLY A 148 9.54 -3.62 16.45
N ASP A 149 8.47 -3.31 15.72
CA ASP A 149 8.52 -2.31 14.65
C ASP A 149 8.77 -0.92 15.23
N GLU A 150 9.94 -0.36 14.93
CA GLU A 150 10.33 0.98 15.40
C GLU A 150 9.61 2.11 14.67
N THR A 151 9.05 1.82 13.51
CA THR A 151 8.41 2.81 12.64
C THR A 151 6.91 2.93 12.88
N LEU A 152 6.23 1.80 13.06
CA LEU A 152 4.78 1.73 13.20
C LEU A 152 4.38 0.94 14.45
N ASP A 153 3.45 1.49 15.21
CA ASP A 153 2.88 0.80 16.37
C ASP A 153 1.92 -0.30 15.88
N TYR A 154 2.29 -1.56 16.11
CA TYR A 154 1.49 -2.70 15.68
C TYR A 154 0.07 -2.72 16.30
N ARG A 155 -0.10 -2.11 17.46
CA ARG A 155 -1.40 -2.06 18.15
C ARG A 155 -2.46 -1.35 17.34
N LEU A 156 -2.08 -0.31 16.60
CA LEU A 156 -2.99 0.43 15.73
C LEU A 156 -3.56 -0.45 14.60
N ALA A 157 -2.83 -1.46 14.16
CA ALA A 157 -3.28 -2.39 13.12
C ALA A 157 -4.21 -3.48 13.67
N VAL A 158 -4.06 -3.84 14.95
CA VAL A 158 -4.81 -4.94 15.57
C VAL A 158 -6.16 -4.46 16.13
N GLU A 159 -6.21 -3.21 16.61
CA GLU A 159 -7.44 -2.59 17.12
C GLU A 159 -8.41 -2.22 16.00
#